data_a71093af75df8ee8d8e87f3fd57481d3
#
_entry.id   a71093af75df8ee8d8e87f3fd57481d3
#
_cell.length_a   1.000
_cell.length_b   1.000
_cell.length_c   1.000
_cell.angle_alpha   90.00
_cell.angle_beta   90.00
_cell.angle_gamma   90.00
#
_symmetry.space_group_name_H-M   'P 1'
#
loop_
_entity.id
_entity.type
_entity.pdbx_description
1 polymer ?
#
loop_
_entity_poly.entity_id
_entity_poly.type
_entity_poly.pdbx_seq_one_letter_code
_entity_poly.pdbx_strand_id
1 'polypeptide(L)'
;MNELTYTRSGDYWIPNLSLSQQETQPLGKYGRMRKAYLQEHRPVLWNSLILSEKLYPHLKEIDETANRRMEQMMPGLMQSAGVTEALKASDPMKWVGLMNSLKAQAEEVILTELIYA
;
A
#
# COMPACT_ATOMS: atom_id res chain seq x y z
N MET A 1 16.56 -17.61 20.92
CA MET A 1 16.76 -17.20 20.34
C MET A 1 16.87 -16.76 20.19
N ASN A 2 16.70 -16.60 20.27
CA ASN A 2 16.77 -15.99 19.68
C ASN A 2 16.82 -15.76 19.47
N GLU A 3 16.68 -15.72 19.63
CA GLU A 3 16.79 -15.32 18.92
C GLU A 3 17.07 -15.07 18.46
N LEU A 4 17.10 -15.09 18.60
CA LEU A 4 17.37 -14.75 17.72
C LEU A 4 17.02 -14.81 17.41
N THR A 5 16.74 -14.95 17.55
CA THR A 5 16.43 -15.01 16.78
C THR A 5 16.45 -15.29 16.07
N TYR A 6 16.25 -15.60 15.76
CA TYR A 6 16.19 -15.87 14.69
C TYR A 6 15.30 -16.28 14.34
N THR A 7 15.11 -16.34 13.98
CA THR A 7 14.36 -16.79 13.38
C THR A 7 14.59 -17.81 12.79
N ARG A 8 14.45 -18.61 12.71
CA ARG A 8 14.72 -19.43 12.14
C ARG A 8 13.95 -19.65 11.23
N SER A 9 14.05 -19.61 10.60
CA SER A 9 13.44 -19.71 9.68
C SER A 9 13.70 -20.66 9.04
N GLY A 10 13.65 -21.13 9.19
CA GLY A 10 13.91 -21.96 8.71
C GLY A 10 14.92 -22.39 9.10
N ASP A 11 15.33 -22.51 9.35
CA ASP A 11 16.19 -22.67 9.79
C ASP A 11 17.24 -22.09 9.68
N TYR A 12 17.38 -21.62 9.52
CA TYR A 12 18.38 -20.98 9.58
C TYR A 12 18.30 -19.84 10.00
N TRP A 13 18.77 -19.54 10.41
CA TRP A 13 18.70 -18.53 10.93
C TRP A 13 19.17 -17.53 10.50
N ILE A 14 18.82 -17.00 10.30
CA ILE A 14 19.20 -16.00 9.85
C ILE A 14 19.26 -15.13 10.62
N PRO A 15 19.68 -14.77 10.91
CA PRO A 15 19.75 -13.90 11.73
C PRO A 15 19.39 -12.73 11.53
N ASN A 16 19.31 -12.46 11.94
CA ASN A 16 19.10 -11.51 11.86
C ASN A 16 19.56 -10.50 11.59
N LEU A 17 19.41 -10.11 11.52
CA LEU A 17 20.04 -9.25 10.87
C LEU A 17 19.61 -7.90 11.09
N SER A 18 20.36 -6.89 10.94
CA SER A 18 20.06 -5.51 11.26
C SER A 18 18.96 -4.94 10.39
N LEU A 19 18.88 -5.34 9.17
CA LEU A 19 17.82 -4.86 8.30
C LEU A 19 16.46 -5.33 8.74
N SER A 20 16.43 -6.27 9.65
CA SER A 20 15.17 -6.81 10.10
C SER A 20 14.28 -5.77 10.77
N GLN A 21 14.86 -4.69 11.29
CA GLN A 21 14.02 -3.67 11.90
C GLN A 21 13.04 -3.07 10.91
N GLN A 22 13.50 -2.82 9.70
CA GLN A 22 12.62 -2.33 8.66
C GLN A 22 11.60 -3.37 8.26
N GLU A 23 12.01 -4.61 8.28
CA GLU A 23 11.15 -5.70 7.86
C GLU A 23 10.08 -6.04 8.87
N THR A 24 10.23 -5.60 10.12
CA THR A 24 9.24 -5.88 11.13
C THR A 24 8.02 -4.98 11.03
N GLN A 25 8.12 -3.88 10.32
CA GLN A 25 6.97 -2.99 10.17
C GLN A 25 6.07 -3.52 9.05
N PRO A 26 4.78 -3.71 9.34
CA PRO A 26 3.89 -4.23 8.32
C PRO A 26 3.66 -3.21 7.22
N LEU A 27 3.55 -3.71 6.01
CA LEU A 27 3.17 -2.88 4.87
C LEU A 27 1.66 -2.75 4.83
N GLY A 28 1.19 -1.60 4.35
CA GLY A 28 -0.21 -1.41 4.12
C GLY A 28 -0.66 -2.09 2.83
N LYS A 29 -1.91 -1.88 2.50
CA LYS A 29 -2.53 -2.50 1.34
C LYS A 29 -1.75 -2.24 0.05
N TYR A 30 -1.41 -0.98 -0.18
CA TYR A 30 -0.79 -0.60 -1.45
C TYR A 30 0.65 -1.08 -1.55
N GLY A 31 1.37 -1.11 -0.45
CA GLY A 31 2.72 -1.68 -0.43
C GLY A 31 2.72 -3.15 -0.79
N ARG A 32 1.76 -3.89 -0.22
CA ARG A 32 1.63 -5.32 -0.52
C ARG A 32 1.25 -5.56 -1.97
N MET A 33 0.37 -4.72 -2.53
CA MET A 33 -0.01 -4.85 -3.93
C MET A 33 1.17 -4.58 -4.85
N ARG A 34 1.97 -3.55 -4.56
CA ARG A 34 3.15 -3.26 -5.34
C ARG A 34 4.15 -4.41 -5.29
N LYS A 35 4.32 -5.01 -4.09
CA LYS A 35 5.22 -6.15 -3.92
C LYS A 35 4.82 -7.29 -4.84
N ALA A 36 3.54 -7.64 -4.84
CA ALA A 36 3.05 -8.74 -5.69
C ALA A 36 3.25 -8.41 -7.17
N TYR A 37 2.97 -7.18 -7.54
CA TYR A 37 3.14 -6.76 -8.93
C TYR A 37 4.59 -6.88 -9.39
N LEU A 38 5.53 -6.43 -8.57
CA LEU A 38 6.94 -6.50 -8.91
C LEU A 38 7.41 -7.95 -9.07
N GLN A 39 6.95 -8.82 -8.18
CA GLN A 39 7.33 -10.22 -8.25
C GLN A 39 6.85 -10.88 -9.55
N GLU A 40 5.64 -10.54 -9.99
CA GLU A 40 5.02 -11.21 -11.13
C GLU A 40 5.36 -10.56 -12.45
N HIS A 41 5.49 -9.24 -12.48
CA HIS A 41 5.58 -8.51 -13.74
C HIS A 41 6.86 -7.75 -13.95
N ARG A 42 7.65 -7.56 -12.92
CA ARG A 42 8.91 -6.82 -13.03
C ARG A 42 10.03 -7.54 -12.31
N PRO A 43 10.37 -8.76 -12.76
CA PRO A 43 11.36 -9.58 -12.04
C PRO A 43 12.76 -8.96 -12.00
N VAL A 44 13.15 -8.23 -13.04
CA VAL A 44 14.47 -7.59 -13.05
C VAL A 44 14.53 -6.50 -11.99
N LEU A 45 13.50 -5.66 -11.92
CA LEU A 45 13.44 -4.61 -10.92
C LEU A 45 13.33 -5.21 -9.52
N TRP A 46 12.54 -6.28 -9.38
CA TRP A 46 12.40 -6.98 -8.11
C TRP A 46 13.76 -7.44 -7.59
N ASN A 47 14.53 -8.11 -8.45
CA ASN A 47 15.83 -8.60 -8.05
C ASN A 47 16.78 -7.45 -7.73
N SER A 48 16.74 -6.39 -8.53
CA SER A 48 17.59 -5.23 -8.30
C SER A 48 17.32 -4.60 -6.93
N LEU A 49 16.05 -4.47 -6.57
CA LEU A 49 15.69 -3.89 -5.28
C LEU A 49 16.12 -4.78 -4.12
N ILE A 50 15.99 -6.09 -4.28
CA ILE A 50 16.43 -7.01 -3.24
C ILE A 50 17.95 -6.92 -3.05
N LEU A 51 18.69 -6.96 -4.14
CA LEU A 51 20.15 -6.94 -4.06
C LEU A 51 20.68 -5.65 -3.49
N SER A 52 20.01 -4.53 -3.76
CA SER A 52 20.43 -3.25 -3.24
C SER A 52 19.84 -2.96 -1.85
N GLU A 53 19.06 -3.86 -1.32
CA GLU A 53 18.41 -3.73 -0.02
C GLU A 53 17.48 -2.52 0.04
N LYS A 54 16.90 -2.15 -1.09
CA LYS A 54 16.00 -1.01 -1.16
C LYS A 54 14.56 -1.41 -1.37
N LEU A 55 14.27 -2.72 -1.33
CA LEU A 55 12.91 -3.19 -1.61
C LEU A 55 11.92 -2.67 -0.58
N TYR A 56 12.21 -2.88 0.70
CA TYR A 56 11.27 -2.48 1.75
C TYR A 56 11.07 -0.96 1.79
N PRO A 57 12.13 -0.14 1.75
CA PRO A 57 11.92 1.30 1.68
C PRO A 57 11.10 1.73 0.47
N HIS A 58 11.31 1.08 -0.68
CA HIS A 58 10.52 1.38 -1.86
C HIS A 58 9.04 1.08 -1.64
N LEU A 59 8.74 -0.11 -1.10
CA LEU A 59 7.36 -0.51 -0.87
C LEU A 59 6.68 0.39 0.15
N LYS A 60 7.42 0.79 1.17
CA LYS A 60 6.87 1.68 2.19
C LYS A 60 6.58 3.06 1.61
N GLU A 61 7.47 3.55 0.77
CA GLU A 61 7.26 4.84 0.11
C GLU A 61 6.03 4.80 -0.79
N ILE A 62 5.88 3.72 -1.55
CA ILE A 62 4.71 3.53 -2.41
C ILE A 62 3.44 3.53 -1.58
N ASP A 63 3.46 2.81 -0.46
CA ASP A 63 2.28 2.73 0.40
C ASP A 63 1.90 4.10 0.97
N GLU A 64 2.89 4.84 1.45
CA GLU A 64 2.64 6.17 2.01
C GLU A 64 2.17 7.16 0.96
N THR A 65 2.78 7.09 -0.23
CA THR A 65 2.38 7.97 -1.31
C THR A 65 0.96 7.68 -1.78
N ALA A 66 0.60 6.40 -1.87
CA ALA A 66 -0.74 6.02 -2.27
C ALA A 66 -1.78 6.53 -1.27
N ASN A 67 -1.51 6.35 0.01
CA ASN A 67 -2.44 6.83 1.03
C ASN A 67 -2.57 8.35 1.02
N ARG A 68 -1.46 9.05 0.82
CA ARG A 68 -1.48 10.51 0.75
C ARG A 68 -2.30 10.98 -0.46
N ARG A 69 -2.12 10.32 -1.60
CA ARG A 69 -2.88 10.68 -2.80
C ARG A 69 -4.37 10.43 -2.61
N MET A 70 -4.73 9.34 -1.93
CA MET A 70 -6.14 9.10 -1.61
C MET A 70 -6.72 10.26 -0.81
N GLU A 71 -6.01 10.69 0.22
CA GLU A 71 -6.47 11.78 1.05
C GLU A 71 -6.59 13.09 0.28
N GLN A 72 -5.71 13.29 -0.70
CA GLN A 72 -5.75 14.50 -1.50
C GLN A 72 -6.85 14.48 -2.55
N MET A 73 -7.17 13.31 -3.09
CA MET A 73 -8.16 13.19 -4.15
C MET A 73 -9.59 13.16 -3.65
N MET A 74 -9.81 12.54 -2.50
CA MET A 74 -11.16 12.32 -2.02
C MET A 74 -11.98 13.59 -1.83
N PRO A 75 -11.45 14.67 -1.21
CA PRO A 75 -12.30 15.87 -1.04
C PRO A 75 -12.82 16.43 -2.35
N GLY A 76 -11.98 16.46 -3.39
CA GLY A 76 -12.42 16.96 -4.68
C GLY A 76 -13.47 16.09 -5.32
N LEU A 77 -13.28 14.77 -5.22
CA LEU A 77 -14.27 13.85 -5.78
C LEU A 77 -15.58 13.93 -5.04
N MET A 78 -15.53 14.04 -3.72
CA MET A 78 -16.75 14.18 -2.92
C MET A 78 -17.50 15.44 -3.29
N GLN A 79 -16.79 16.54 -3.46
CA GLN A 79 -17.43 17.80 -3.82
C GLN A 79 -18.06 17.71 -5.20
N SER A 80 -17.37 17.13 -6.16
CA SER A 80 -17.90 16.97 -7.51
C SER A 80 -19.15 16.11 -7.56
N ALA A 81 -19.21 15.09 -6.72
CA ALA A 81 -20.32 14.15 -6.72
C ALA A 81 -21.47 14.57 -5.80
N GLY A 82 -21.29 15.65 -5.05
CA GLY A 82 -22.34 16.11 -4.14
C GLY A 82 -22.46 15.28 -2.88
N VAL A 83 -21.36 14.63 -2.47
CA VAL A 83 -21.35 13.82 -1.27
C VAL A 83 -21.07 14.73 -0.07
N THR A 84 -22.09 14.96 0.75
CA THR A 84 -22.01 15.92 1.84
C THR A 84 -22.47 15.28 3.15
N GLU A 85 -22.23 15.99 4.25
CA GLU A 85 -22.76 15.56 5.53
C GLU A 85 -24.27 15.59 5.56
N ALA A 86 -24.87 16.53 4.83
CA ALA A 86 -26.32 16.58 4.73
C ALA A 86 -26.85 15.32 4.06
N LEU A 87 -26.20 14.87 3.00
CA LEU A 87 -26.61 13.64 2.33
C LEU A 87 -26.45 12.44 3.26
N LYS A 88 -25.35 12.40 4.01
CA LYS A 88 -25.13 11.30 4.95
C LYS A 88 -26.26 11.23 5.98
N ALA A 89 -26.72 12.38 6.44
CA ALA A 89 -27.79 12.44 7.42
C ALA A 89 -29.15 12.08 6.82
N SER A 90 -29.41 12.53 5.60
CA SER A 90 -30.74 12.35 4.99
C SER A 90 -30.88 11.00 4.29
N ASP A 91 -29.79 10.49 3.71
CA ASP A 91 -29.85 9.23 2.96
C ASP A 91 -28.53 8.47 3.13
N PRO A 92 -28.37 7.80 4.27
CA PRO A 92 -27.09 7.11 4.55
C PRO A 92 -26.72 6.04 3.54
N MET A 93 -27.71 5.35 2.98
CA MET A 93 -27.43 4.28 2.01
C MET A 93 -26.84 4.86 0.73
N LYS A 94 -27.43 5.95 0.25
CA LYS A 94 -26.93 6.61 -0.94
C LYS A 94 -25.54 7.18 -0.69
N TRP A 95 -25.32 7.75 0.50
CA TRP A 95 -24.01 8.27 0.87
C TRP A 95 -22.95 7.18 0.82
N VAL A 96 -23.23 6.01 1.41
CA VAL A 96 -22.29 4.90 1.43
C VAL A 96 -21.99 4.43 0.01
N GLY A 97 -23.00 4.31 -0.83
CA GLY A 97 -22.82 3.88 -2.22
C GLY A 97 -21.92 4.84 -2.99
N LEU A 98 -22.18 6.14 -2.84
CA LEU A 98 -21.37 7.15 -3.53
C LEU A 98 -19.94 7.14 -3.01
N MET A 99 -19.74 7.04 -1.70
CA MET A 99 -18.40 7.01 -1.13
C MET A 99 -17.62 5.81 -1.65
N ASN A 100 -18.24 4.64 -1.70
CA ASN A 100 -17.57 3.45 -2.20
C ASN A 100 -17.19 3.61 -3.67
N SER A 101 -18.06 4.22 -4.46
CA SER A 101 -17.78 4.47 -5.87
C SER A 101 -16.61 5.43 -6.04
N LEU A 102 -16.58 6.50 -5.26
CA LEU A 102 -15.50 7.48 -5.35
C LEU A 102 -14.17 6.88 -4.90
N LYS A 103 -14.19 6.07 -3.85
CA LYS A 103 -12.97 5.39 -3.39
C LYS A 103 -12.44 4.45 -4.48
N ALA A 104 -13.33 3.75 -5.17
CA ALA A 104 -12.92 2.87 -6.25
C ALA A 104 -12.29 3.65 -7.38
N GLN A 105 -12.86 4.81 -7.73
CA GLN A 105 -12.31 5.65 -8.78
C GLN A 105 -10.91 6.16 -8.43
N ALA A 106 -10.75 6.64 -7.20
CA ALA A 106 -9.46 7.14 -6.76
C ALA A 106 -8.44 6.02 -6.71
N GLU A 107 -8.85 4.86 -6.22
CA GLU A 107 -7.96 3.71 -6.12
C GLU A 107 -7.50 3.26 -7.49
N GLU A 108 -8.39 3.29 -8.48
CA GLU A 108 -8.02 2.88 -9.82
C GLU A 108 -6.93 3.76 -10.40
N VAL A 109 -7.01 5.07 -10.16
CA VAL A 109 -5.98 5.99 -10.62
C VAL A 109 -4.65 5.67 -9.95
N ILE A 110 -4.69 5.43 -8.64
CA ILE A 110 -3.47 5.12 -7.89
C ILE A 110 -2.86 3.80 -8.34
N LEU A 111 -3.69 2.78 -8.57
CA LEU A 111 -3.18 1.50 -9.05
C LEU A 111 -2.49 1.65 -10.38
N THR A 112 -3.10 2.41 -11.29
CA THR A 112 -2.52 2.58 -12.63
C THR A 112 -1.24 3.38 -12.60
N GLU A 113 -1.20 4.46 -11.84
CA GLU A 113 -0.07 5.39 -11.88
C GLU A 113 1.07 5.00 -10.96
N LEU A 114 0.78 4.30 -9.89
CA LEU A 114 1.76 4.08 -8.84
C LEU A 114 2.07 2.62 -8.59
N ILE A 115 1.04 1.79 -8.52
CA ILE A 115 1.20 0.40 -8.11
C ILE A 115 1.62 -0.48 -9.29
N TYR A 116 1.02 -0.29 -10.44
CA TYR A 116 1.25 -1.10 -11.63
C TYR A 116 2.07 -0.36 -12.69
N ALA A 117 2.85 0.60 -12.27
CA ALA A 117 3.67 1.38 -13.19
C ALA A 117 4.97 0.67 -13.57
#